data_1c41dec9cac0b89434763de5ed490f6f
#
_entry.id   1c41dec9cac0b89434763de5ed490f6f
#
_cell.length_a   1.000
_cell.length_b   1.000
_cell.length_c   1.000
_cell.angle_alpha   90.00
_cell.angle_beta   90.00
_cell.angle_gamma   90.00
#
_symmetry.space_group_name_H-M   'P 1'
#
loop_
_entity.id
_entity.type
_entity.pdbx_description
1 polymer ?
#
loop_
_entity_poly.entity_id
_entity_poly.type
_entity_poly.pdbx_seq_one_letter_code
_entity_poly.pdbx_strand_id
1 'polypeptide(L)'
;HTAVAGDGQVTMGESTVFKHGAVKVKRIYHGKVAVGFAGSVADAFTLSERFEAKLEQYGGKLERAAVALAQEWRSDKAMRKLEAMLIVASGETLMIVSGTGEVIEPDDGIAAVGSGGNYAMAAARALKENTDLSAHEIAEKALHIAADICVFTNHNVIVEDA
;
A
#
# COMPACT_ATOMS: atom_id res chain seq x y z
N HIS A 1 -5.12 0.30 15.73
CA HIS A 1 -4.71 -0.84 14.93
C HIS A 1 -4.89 -0.59 13.44
N THR A 2 -3.84 -0.83 12.66
CA THR A 2 -3.87 -0.70 11.20
C THR A 2 -3.24 -1.95 10.60
N ALA A 3 -3.81 -2.43 9.50
CA ALA A 3 -3.26 -3.57 8.76
C ALA A 3 -3.16 -3.21 7.29
N VAL A 4 -2.10 -3.67 6.63
CA VAL A 4 -1.89 -3.50 5.20
C VAL A 4 -1.73 -4.88 4.57
N ALA A 5 -2.50 -5.17 3.54
CA ALA A 5 -2.47 -6.44 2.84
C ALA A 5 -2.15 -6.25 1.35
N GLY A 6 -1.44 -7.19 0.78
CA GLY A 6 -1.12 -7.23 -0.64
C GLY A 6 -1.19 -8.64 -1.20
N ASP A 7 -1.58 -8.77 -2.47
CA ASP A 7 -1.48 -10.03 -3.18
C ASP A 7 -0.06 -10.23 -3.72
N GLY A 8 0.19 -11.38 -4.35
CA GLY A 8 1.53 -11.73 -4.84
C GLY A 8 1.69 -11.74 -6.35
N GLN A 9 0.69 -11.32 -7.11
CA GLN A 9 0.75 -11.45 -8.57
C GLN A 9 1.51 -10.30 -9.23
N VAL A 10 2.45 -10.67 -10.10
CA VAL A 10 3.08 -9.76 -11.05
C VAL A 10 2.65 -10.17 -12.44
N THR A 11 1.98 -9.28 -13.15
CA THR A 11 1.47 -9.51 -14.50
C THR A 11 2.27 -8.68 -15.49
N MET A 12 2.74 -9.32 -16.57
CA MET A 12 3.39 -8.64 -17.68
C MET A 12 2.36 -8.42 -18.79
N GLY A 13 2.11 -7.16 -19.11
CA GLY A 13 1.03 -6.80 -20.03
C GLY A 13 -0.32 -7.12 -19.40
N GLU A 14 -1.26 -7.60 -20.22
CA GLU A 14 -2.63 -7.87 -19.76
C GLU A 14 -2.96 -9.37 -19.65
N SER A 15 -2.02 -10.24 -20.01
CA SER A 15 -2.35 -11.66 -20.16
C SER A 15 -1.36 -12.64 -19.57
N THR A 16 -0.18 -12.21 -19.14
CA THR A 16 0.86 -13.12 -18.67
C THR A 16 1.17 -12.91 -17.21
N VAL A 17 0.92 -13.94 -16.39
CA VAL A 17 1.33 -13.93 -14.98
C VAL A 17 2.79 -14.35 -14.91
N PHE A 18 3.65 -13.41 -14.51
CA PHE A 18 5.09 -13.62 -14.42
C PHE A 18 5.51 -14.17 -13.05
N LYS A 19 4.82 -13.78 -11.99
CA LYS A 19 5.14 -14.20 -10.62
C LYS A 19 3.86 -14.26 -9.79
N HIS A 20 3.78 -15.27 -8.91
CA HIS A 20 2.63 -15.49 -8.04
C HIS A 20 2.87 -15.09 -6.58
N GLY A 21 4.12 -15.04 -6.15
CA GLY A 21 4.49 -14.80 -4.75
C GLY A 21 5.37 -13.57 -4.56
N ALA A 22 5.07 -12.48 -5.25
CA ALA A 22 5.75 -11.21 -5.04
C ALA A 22 5.39 -10.62 -3.68
N VAL A 23 6.32 -9.88 -3.08
CA VAL A 23 6.10 -9.19 -1.80
C VAL A 23 5.75 -7.75 -2.09
N LYS A 24 4.48 -7.38 -1.89
CA LYS A 24 3.96 -6.02 -2.11
C LYS A 24 3.70 -5.27 -0.80
N VAL A 25 3.88 -5.92 0.33
CA VAL A 25 3.69 -5.33 1.65
C VAL A 25 4.87 -5.73 2.52
N LYS A 26 5.44 -4.77 3.24
CA LYS A 26 6.54 -5.04 4.15
C LYS A 26 6.54 -4.07 5.32
N ARG A 27 7.25 -4.43 6.37
CA ARG A 27 7.53 -3.52 7.49
C ARG A 27 8.88 -2.86 7.28
N ILE A 28 8.94 -1.59 7.60
CA ILE A 28 10.16 -0.77 7.57
C ILE A 28 10.31 -0.03 8.90
N TYR A 29 11.40 0.70 9.05
CA TYR A 29 11.67 1.53 10.23
C TYR A 29 11.55 0.74 11.53
N HIS A 30 12.43 -0.25 11.70
CA HIS A 30 12.47 -1.12 12.89
C HIS A 30 11.14 -1.87 13.14
N GLY A 31 10.43 -2.20 12.06
CA GLY A 31 9.15 -2.92 12.14
C GLY A 31 7.96 -2.08 12.59
N LYS A 32 8.11 -0.77 12.72
CA LYS A 32 7.07 0.12 13.25
C LYS A 32 6.11 0.66 12.19
N VAL A 33 6.48 0.56 10.93
CA VAL A 33 5.70 1.11 9.81
C VAL A 33 5.47 0.00 8.78
N ALA A 34 4.23 -0.15 8.37
CA ALA A 34 3.87 -1.04 7.25
C ALA A 34 3.73 -0.23 5.98
N VAL A 35 4.26 -0.75 4.88
CA VAL A 35 4.17 -0.13 3.56
C VAL A 35 3.63 -1.14 2.58
N GLY A 36 2.59 -0.74 1.84
CA GLY A 36 2.09 -1.49 0.69
C GLY A 36 2.22 -0.66 -0.57
N PHE A 37 2.29 -1.30 -1.72
CA PHE A 37 2.43 -0.57 -2.97
C PHE A 37 1.68 -1.23 -4.12
N ALA A 38 1.38 -0.42 -5.15
CA ALA A 38 0.91 -0.86 -6.45
C ALA A 38 1.75 -0.18 -7.52
N GLY A 39 1.92 -0.84 -8.66
CA GLY A 39 2.72 -0.36 -9.78
C GLY A 39 4.01 -1.16 -9.93
N SER A 40 5.05 -0.53 -10.46
CA SER A 40 6.35 -1.17 -10.70
C SER A 40 7.03 -1.61 -9.39
N VAL A 41 7.41 -2.88 -9.31
CA VAL A 41 8.10 -3.43 -8.13
C VAL A 41 9.43 -2.72 -7.87
N ALA A 42 10.19 -2.45 -8.92
CA ALA A 42 11.48 -1.74 -8.81
C ALA A 42 11.29 -0.31 -8.31
N ASP A 43 10.29 0.39 -8.83
CA ASP A 43 9.98 1.76 -8.42
C ASP A 43 9.48 1.80 -6.99
N ALA A 44 8.65 0.85 -6.60
CA ALA A 44 8.16 0.74 -5.23
C ALA A 44 9.29 0.47 -4.24
N PHE A 45 10.27 -0.35 -4.61
CA PHE A 45 11.45 -0.60 -3.78
C PHE A 45 12.22 0.69 -3.53
N THR A 46 12.49 1.45 -4.59
CA THR A 46 13.18 2.74 -4.49
C THR A 46 12.41 3.72 -3.59
N LEU A 47 11.10 3.81 -3.77
CA LEU A 47 10.25 4.69 -2.97
C LEU A 47 10.19 4.27 -1.50
N SER A 48 10.17 2.97 -1.23
CA SER A 48 10.19 2.46 0.14
C SER A 48 11.48 2.79 0.85
N GLU A 49 12.62 2.69 0.16
CA GLU A 49 13.92 3.10 0.73
C GLU A 49 13.96 4.60 1.01
N ARG A 50 13.46 5.41 0.09
CA ARG A 50 13.37 6.86 0.26
C ARG A 50 12.45 7.22 1.42
N PHE A 51 11.34 6.51 1.56
CA PHE A 51 10.42 6.73 2.67
C PHE A 51 11.06 6.40 4.02
N GLU A 52 11.76 5.28 4.10
CA GLU A 52 12.48 4.90 5.33
C GLU A 52 13.52 5.94 5.72
N ALA A 53 14.23 6.51 4.75
CA ALA A 53 15.17 7.61 5.01
C ALA A 53 14.46 8.84 5.57
N LYS A 54 13.28 9.18 5.08
CA LYS A 54 12.48 10.28 5.61
C LYS A 54 11.98 9.99 7.04
N LEU A 55 11.59 8.74 7.32
CA LEU A 55 11.22 8.34 8.68
C LEU A 55 12.39 8.50 9.65
N GLU A 56 13.60 8.10 9.25
CA GLU A 56 14.80 8.32 10.07
C GLU A 56 15.05 9.81 10.30
N GLN A 57 14.92 10.61 9.26
CA GLN A 57 15.15 12.07 9.34
C GLN A 57 14.17 12.76 10.29
N TYR A 58 12.92 12.32 10.32
CA TYR A 58 11.85 12.96 11.10
C TYR A 58 11.45 12.18 12.35
N GLY A 59 12.29 11.27 12.82
CA GLY A 59 12.07 10.56 14.08
C GLY A 59 10.84 9.66 14.11
N GLY A 60 10.48 9.07 12.97
CA GLY A 60 9.35 8.15 12.87
C GLY A 60 7.99 8.81 12.72
N LYS A 61 7.93 10.12 12.54
CA LYS A 61 6.67 10.85 12.34
C LYS A 61 6.14 10.56 10.93
N LEU A 62 5.13 9.71 10.86
CA LEU A 62 4.61 9.17 9.59
C LEU A 62 4.14 10.27 8.64
N GLU A 63 3.28 11.17 9.11
CA GLU A 63 2.72 12.24 8.30
C GLU A 63 3.81 13.16 7.73
N ARG A 64 4.75 13.53 8.56
CA ARG A 64 5.84 14.42 8.14
C ARG A 64 6.74 13.75 7.11
N ALA A 65 7.07 12.49 7.32
CA ALA A 65 7.85 11.70 6.38
C ALA A 65 7.11 11.53 5.04
N ALA A 66 5.81 11.27 5.09
CA ALA A 66 4.97 11.13 3.89
C ALA A 66 4.91 12.41 3.08
N VAL A 67 4.71 13.56 3.72
CA VAL A 67 4.69 14.86 3.05
C VAL A 67 6.05 15.18 2.43
N ALA A 68 7.15 14.90 3.14
CA ALA A 68 8.48 15.12 2.63
C ALA A 68 8.78 14.25 1.41
N LEU A 69 8.38 12.98 1.44
CA LEU A 69 8.52 12.09 0.28
C LEU A 69 7.70 12.58 -0.91
N ALA A 70 6.46 12.97 -0.69
CA ALA A 70 5.58 13.46 -1.75
C ALA A 70 6.15 14.70 -2.42
N GLN A 71 6.69 15.63 -1.65
CA GLN A 71 7.32 16.85 -2.18
C GLN A 71 8.58 16.52 -3.00
N GLU A 72 9.42 15.62 -2.51
CA GLU A 72 10.61 15.16 -3.24
C GLU A 72 10.21 14.44 -4.53
N TRP A 73 9.23 13.55 -4.45
CA TRP A 73 8.73 12.79 -5.59
C TRP A 73 8.21 13.71 -6.70
N ARG A 74 7.44 14.71 -6.32
CA ARG A 74 6.90 15.70 -7.26
C ARG A 74 7.97 16.56 -7.91
N SER A 75 9.00 16.97 -7.16
CA SER A 75 9.98 17.96 -7.60
C SER A 75 11.27 17.40 -8.19
N ASP A 76 11.63 16.16 -7.87
CA ASP A 76 12.83 15.51 -8.39
C ASP A 76 12.55 14.91 -9.78
N LYS A 77 13.35 15.32 -10.77
CA LYS A 77 13.19 14.89 -12.16
C LYS A 77 13.29 13.38 -12.34
N ALA A 78 14.20 12.73 -11.61
CA ALA A 78 14.40 11.28 -11.67
C ALA A 78 13.21 10.55 -11.00
N MET A 79 12.76 11.03 -9.87
CA MET A 79 11.65 10.42 -9.14
C MET A 79 10.29 10.59 -9.83
N ARG A 80 10.09 11.67 -10.58
CA ARG A 80 8.82 11.87 -11.30
C ARG A 80 8.52 10.79 -12.35
N LYS A 81 9.53 10.04 -12.75
CA LYS A 81 9.38 8.92 -13.69
C LYS A 81 8.95 7.63 -12.99
N LEU A 82 8.98 7.58 -11.66
CA LEU A 82 8.61 6.40 -10.90
C LEU A 82 7.09 6.22 -10.93
N GLU A 83 6.68 5.01 -11.31
CA GLU A 83 5.27 4.64 -11.44
C GLU A 83 4.88 3.67 -10.33
N ALA A 84 4.41 4.22 -9.23
CA ALA A 84 3.88 3.45 -8.12
C ALA A 84 3.01 4.34 -7.24
N MET A 85 2.20 3.71 -6.40
CA MET A 85 1.50 4.37 -5.30
C MET A 85 1.83 3.62 -4.03
N LEU A 86 2.00 4.35 -2.93
CA LEU A 86 2.30 3.77 -1.63
C LEU A 86 1.11 3.94 -0.69
N ILE A 87 0.87 2.90 0.10
CA ILE A 87 0.09 3.00 1.32
C ILE A 87 1.07 2.87 2.47
N VAL A 88 1.02 3.80 3.42
CA VAL A 88 1.89 3.80 4.60
C VAL A 88 1.03 3.82 5.85
N ALA A 89 1.39 3.00 6.83
CA ALA A 89 0.60 2.84 8.03
C ALA A 89 1.46 2.70 9.28
N SER A 90 1.06 3.35 10.36
CA SER A 90 1.70 3.21 11.67
C SER A 90 0.67 3.54 12.76
N GLY A 91 0.48 2.63 13.71
CA GLY A 91 -0.50 2.81 14.78
C GLY A 91 -1.92 2.97 14.23
N GLU A 92 -2.50 4.14 14.43
CA GLU A 92 -3.87 4.45 13.97
C GLU A 92 -3.86 5.29 12.67
N THR A 93 -2.68 5.59 12.12
CA THR A 93 -2.55 6.46 10.97
C THR A 93 -2.32 5.66 9.70
N LEU A 94 -3.08 5.99 8.66
CA LEU A 94 -3.03 5.36 7.33
C LEU A 94 -3.07 6.45 6.27
N MET A 95 -2.14 6.41 5.31
CA MET A 95 -2.06 7.41 4.24
C MET A 95 -1.73 6.77 2.90
N ILE A 96 -2.20 7.42 1.83
CA ILE A 96 -1.76 7.12 0.46
C ILE A 96 -0.80 8.24 0.04
N VAL A 97 0.34 7.85 -0.53
CA VAL A 97 1.34 8.78 -1.06
C VAL A 97 1.47 8.54 -2.56
N SER A 98 1.34 9.59 -3.35
CA SER A 98 1.41 9.51 -4.81
C SER A 98 2.45 10.45 -5.40
N GLY A 99 2.85 10.15 -6.64
CA GLY A 99 3.83 10.95 -7.38
C GLY A 99 3.35 12.33 -7.81
N THR A 100 2.07 12.63 -7.66
CA THR A 100 1.52 13.97 -7.89
C THR A 100 1.84 14.93 -6.75
N GLY A 101 2.46 14.44 -5.68
CA GLY A 101 2.76 15.22 -4.48
C GLY A 101 1.65 15.19 -3.45
N GLU A 102 0.64 14.34 -3.67
CA GLU A 102 -0.48 14.23 -2.75
C GLU A 102 -0.23 13.21 -1.65
N VAL A 103 -0.67 13.57 -0.45
CA VAL A 103 -0.76 12.67 0.71
C VAL A 103 -2.20 12.68 1.14
N ILE A 104 -2.86 11.52 1.06
CA ILE A 104 -4.28 11.39 1.33
C ILE A 104 -4.50 10.51 2.54
N GLU A 105 -5.18 11.04 3.53
CA GLU A 105 -5.67 10.28 4.67
C GLU A 105 -7.15 9.95 4.44
N PRO A 106 -7.54 8.65 4.35
CA PRO A 106 -8.93 8.30 4.07
C PRO A 106 -9.84 8.62 5.26
N ASP A 107 -11.05 9.14 4.97
CA ASP A 107 -12.01 9.54 5.98
C ASP A 107 -12.53 8.35 6.81
N ASP A 108 -12.69 7.19 6.18
CA ASP A 108 -13.24 5.99 6.83
C ASP A 108 -12.15 5.02 7.33
N GLY A 109 -10.88 5.41 7.24
CA GLY A 109 -9.77 4.55 7.68
C GLY A 109 -9.47 3.41 6.72
N ILE A 110 -9.97 3.44 5.48
CA ILE A 110 -9.76 2.41 4.48
C ILE A 110 -9.13 3.03 3.23
N ALA A 111 -8.04 2.45 2.78
CA ALA A 111 -7.37 2.85 1.55
C ALA A 111 -7.00 1.62 0.72
N ALA A 112 -7.09 1.74 -0.59
CA ALA A 112 -6.68 0.69 -1.50
C ALA A 112 -6.09 1.30 -2.77
N VAL A 113 -5.09 0.63 -3.32
CA VAL A 113 -4.41 1.04 -4.55
C VAL A 113 -4.22 -0.18 -5.46
N GLY A 114 -4.02 0.08 -6.74
CA GLY A 114 -3.78 -0.97 -7.73
C GLY A 114 -5.02 -1.40 -8.49
N SER A 115 -4.84 -2.39 -9.38
CA SER A 115 -5.90 -2.88 -10.28
C SER A 115 -7.10 -3.49 -9.55
N GLY A 116 -6.86 -4.16 -8.42
CA GLY A 116 -7.92 -4.73 -7.58
C GLY A 116 -8.41 -3.78 -6.48
N GLY A 117 -7.89 -2.55 -6.43
CA GLY A 117 -8.10 -1.63 -5.32
C GLY A 117 -9.56 -1.30 -5.06
N ASN A 118 -10.34 -1.03 -6.10
CA ASN A 118 -11.76 -0.68 -5.94
C ASN A 118 -12.58 -1.84 -5.38
N TYR A 119 -12.30 -3.07 -5.79
CA TYR A 119 -12.96 -4.26 -5.26
C TYR A 119 -12.61 -4.47 -3.78
N ALA A 120 -11.32 -4.36 -3.46
CA ALA A 120 -10.86 -4.49 -2.08
C ALA A 120 -11.44 -3.40 -1.18
N MET A 121 -11.49 -2.16 -1.66
CA MET A 121 -12.06 -1.03 -0.91
C MET A 121 -13.54 -1.23 -0.62
N ALA A 122 -14.31 -1.64 -1.61
CA ALA A 122 -15.74 -1.90 -1.43
C ALA A 122 -15.97 -3.05 -0.45
N ALA A 123 -15.20 -4.12 -0.57
CA ALA A 123 -15.29 -5.26 0.36
C ALA A 123 -14.90 -4.85 1.78
N ALA A 124 -13.82 -4.09 1.95
CA ALA A 124 -13.38 -3.64 3.27
C ALA A 124 -14.41 -2.73 3.94
N ARG A 125 -15.02 -1.82 3.19
CA ARG A 125 -16.08 -0.95 3.72
C ARG A 125 -17.28 -1.76 4.20
N ALA A 126 -17.75 -2.73 3.40
CA ALA A 126 -18.85 -3.57 3.77
C ALA A 126 -18.56 -4.40 5.03
N LEU A 127 -17.35 -4.95 5.13
CA LEU A 127 -16.94 -5.73 6.29
C LEU A 127 -16.81 -4.86 7.54
N LYS A 128 -16.25 -3.67 7.41
CA LYS A 128 -16.10 -2.74 8.54
C LYS A 128 -17.46 -2.27 9.07
N GLU A 129 -18.41 -2.00 8.18
CA GLU A 129 -19.74 -1.49 8.57
C GLU A 129 -20.65 -2.56 9.16
N ASN A 130 -20.45 -3.84 8.80
CA ASN A 130 -21.39 -4.90 9.11
C ASN A 130 -20.84 -6.03 9.97
N THR A 131 -19.57 -5.95 10.40
CA THR A 131 -18.94 -6.99 11.22
C THR A 131 -18.05 -6.37 12.30
N ASP A 132 -17.65 -7.22 13.25
CA ASP A 132 -16.68 -6.87 14.30
C ASP A 132 -15.29 -7.42 13.99
N LEU A 133 -15.00 -7.71 12.73
CA LEU A 133 -13.69 -8.22 12.32
C LEU A 133 -12.58 -7.21 12.60
N SER A 134 -11.39 -7.72 12.92
CA SER A 134 -10.20 -6.90 13.11
C SER A 134 -9.74 -6.28 11.80
N ALA A 135 -8.90 -5.25 11.87
CA ALA A 135 -8.29 -4.65 10.69
C ALA A 135 -7.52 -5.69 9.86
N HIS A 136 -6.79 -6.58 10.52
CA HIS A 136 -6.08 -7.68 9.88
C HIS A 136 -7.03 -8.58 9.07
N GLU A 137 -8.11 -9.03 9.68
CA GLU A 137 -9.10 -9.90 9.05
C GLU A 137 -9.81 -9.21 7.89
N ILE A 138 -10.17 -7.93 8.06
CA ILE A 138 -10.82 -7.14 7.00
C ILE A 138 -9.89 -7.00 5.80
N ALA A 139 -8.63 -6.62 6.02
CA ALA A 139 -7.67 -6.46 4.95
C ALA A 139 -7.44 -7.77 4.18
N GLU A 140 -7.27 -8.88 4.88
CA GLU A 140 -7.07 -10.19 4.28
C GLU A 140 -8.27 -10.64 3.45
N LYS A 141 -9.48 -10.56 4.02
CA LYS A 141 -10.70 -10.94 3.32
C LYS A 141 -10.99 -10.06 2.11
N ALA A 142 -10.73 -8.76 2.23
CA ALA A 142 -10.92 -7.82 1.13
C ALA A 142 -10.03 -8.15 -0.06
N LEU A 143 -8.78 -8.53 0.18
CA LEU A 143 -7.85 -8.95 -0.87
C LEU A 143 -8.29 -10.26 -1.54
N HIS A 144 -8.80 -11.22 -0.79
CA HIS A 144 -9.33 -12.45 -1.36
C HIS A 144 -10.57 -12.21 -2.24
N ILE A 145 -11.45 -11.32 -1.81
CA ILE A 145 -12.61 -10.92 -2.62
C ILE A 145 -12.15 -10.23 -3.92
N ALA A 146 -11.18 -9.34 -3.81
CA ALA A 146 -10.61 -8.69 -4.99
C ALA A 146 -9.99 -9.72 -5.95
N ALA A 147 -9.31 -10.73 -5.43
CA ALA A 147 -8.69 -11.78 -6.22
C ALA A 147 -9.72 -12.65 -6.95
N ASP A 148 -10.91 -12.82 -6.39
CA ASP A 148 -12.01 -13.56 -7.05
C ASP A 148 -12.56 -12.80 -8.27
N ILE A 149 -12.38 -11.49 -8.33
CA ILE A 149 -12.99 -10.64 -9.36
C ILE A 149 -11.94 -10.13 -10.36
N CYS A 150 -10.80 -9.65 -9.86
CA CYS A 150 -9.77 -9.01 -10.67
C CYS A 150 -8.73 -10.02 -11.15
N VAL A 151 -8.57 -10.13 -12.47
CA VAL A 151 -7.62 -11.09 -13.07
C VAL A 151 -6.16 -10.74 -12.82
N PHE A 152 -5.86 -9.52 -12.37
CA PHE A 152 -4.50 -9.07 -12.10
C PHE A 152 -4.07 -9.29 -10.65
N THR A 153 -4.89 -9.96 -9.84
CA THR A 153 -4.60 -10.25 -8.44
C THR A 153 -4.76 -11.74 -8.17
N ASN A 154 -4.11 -12.23 -7.11
CA ASN A 154 -4.23 -13.63 -6.71
C ASN A 154 -4.49 -13.79 -5.20
N HIS A 155 -4.63 -15.03 -4.75
CA HIS A 155 -4.92 -15.36 -3.36
C HIS A 155 -3.67 -15.54 -2.48
N ASN A 156 -2.49 -15.24 -2.99
CA ASN A 156 -1.25 -15.24 -2.20
C ASN A 156 -1.15 -13.92 -1.44
N VAL A 157 -1.92 -13.80 -0.37
CA VAL A 157 -2.08 -12.56 0.38
C VAL A 157 -1.13 -12.53 1.57
N ILE A 158 -0.39 -11.42 1.69
CA ILE A 158 0.46 -11.12 2.84
C ILE A 158 -0.18 -9.96 3.58
N VAL A 159 -0.28 -10.06 4.91
CA VAL A 159 -0.82 -8.99 5.76
C VAL A 159 0.24 -8.60 6.80
N GLU A 160 0.49 -7.31 6.91
CA GLU A 160 1.36 -6.73 7.93
C GLU A 160 0.56 -5.81 8.83
N ASP A 161 0.67 -6.01 10.13
CA ASP A 161 0.05 -5.16 11.15
C ASP A 161 1.02 -4.03 11.55
N ALA A 162 0.49 -2.87 11.79
CA ALA A 162 1.27 -1.69 12.16
C ALA A 162 0.79 -1.07 13.48
#